data_7fd1f796abd89bd5700b17398141aa20
#
_entry.id   7fd1f796abd89bd5700b17398141aa20
#
_cell.length_a   1.000
_cell.length_b   1.000
_cell.length_c   1.000
_cell.angle_alpha   90.00
_cell.angle_beta   90.00
_cell.angle_gamma   90.00
#
_symmetry.space_group_name_H-M   'P 1'
#
loop_
_entity.id
_entity.type
_entity.pdbx_description
1 polymer ?
#
loop_
_entity_poly.entity_id
_entity_poly.type
_entity_poly.pdbx_seq_one_letter_code
_entity_poly.pdbx_strand_id
1 'polypeptide(L)'
;MNHQLTVKAAQLSHQGPKDSNDDAIGLHLPQGHGIASQTLAVAIADGLSSAEGGRIAAETSVTNFLSDFFATPASWSIKTSGFKVLEALNRWLHGQGQHYHNHHQAHLTTFTALVIRGQTAHVFHIGDSRLWRLRGDEWECLTNDHALSTRHGNQLTRALGMDWRIDIDYQEFNVEVGDIYLLSTDGIHQFIPPKELKAIVASRSETLEARCEELIACAESHHSDDNRSCQIIDIIDLPNNNQHLALDLQKSPPLPPELKIGDCIDDYIIEAELQANARSHVYLVKDLHDHKLYILKTPSHNLADDIEALQAFQREDWIGQRVHHPDIVKTYAPTRPRHYLYLIQEHLQGQSLRVWRKKNPHAPVETIIKFAKPIIKALRALHRRETLHQDIKPDNLFLTQSGCIKLIDFGSASVGSLAENLNLRAGAAEYAAPEYALGIARDGRADQFSLAVTLYELLTGHYPYGNDYKDCTTPKQFRKLSYTSACQYNPHIPLWIDAALGQALSLNPEQRYADLSEFLHDLERPNPHLTLKSKPWLEQNPLLFWQITCLLLLISNVIILFAWLKR
;
A
#
# COMPACT_ATOMS: atom_id res chain seq x y z
N MET A 1 11.87 1.98 -30.04
CA MET A 1 10.43 1.88 -29.68
C MET A 1 10.24 2.76 -28.44
N ASN A 2 9.29 3.68 -28.49
CA ASN A 2 9.08 4.64 -27.40
C ASN A 2 8.49 3.89 -26.19
N HIS A 3 9.16 4.01 -25.06
CA HIS A 3 8.79 3.33 -23.81
C HIS A 3 8.10 4.27 -22.82
N GLN A 4 7.55 5.38 -23.29
CA GLN A 4 6.94 6.41 -22.45
C GLN A 4 5.46 6.58 -22.80
N LEU A 5 4.65 6.88 -21.79
CA LEU A 5 3.29 7.34 -22.00
C LEU A 5 3.30 8.59 -22.89
N THR A 6 2.72 8.47 -24.09
CA THR A 6 2.63 9.60 -25.02
C THR A 6 1.17 9.98 -25.19
N VAL A 7 0.85 11.20 -24.83
CA VAL A 7 -0.51 11.74 -24.89
C VAL A 7 -0.50 13.10 -25.61
N LYS A 8 -1.63 13.42 -26.23
CA LYS A 8 -1.97 14.79 -26.61
C LYS A 8 -3.10 15.24 -25.72
N ALA A 9 -3.08 16.49 -25.27
CA ALA A 9 -4.12 17.03 -24.42
C ALA A 9 -4.37 18.50 -24.76
N ALA A 10 -5.62 18.88 -24.71
CA ALA A 10 -6.05 20.27 -24.80
C ALA A 10 -7.08 20.54 -23.70
N GLN A 11 -7.16 21.81 -23.29
CA GLN A 11 -8.13 22.24 -22.26
C GLN A 11 -8.56 23.68 -22.54
N LEU A 12 -9.82 23.96 -22.23
CA LEU A 12 -10.38 25.31 -22.36
C LEU A 12 -11.42 25.54 -21.26
N SER A 13 -11.38 26.73 -20.67
CA SER A 13 -12.38 27.22 -19.70
C SER A 13 -12.85 28.58 -20.12
N HIS A 14 -14.14 28.78 -20.16
CA HIS A 14 -14.79 30.03 -20.56
C HIS A 14 -15.85 30.44 -19.53
N GLN A 15 -15.84 31.72 -19.15
CA GLN A 15 -16.72 32.28 -18.13
C GLN A 15 -18.22 32.14 -18.48
N GLY A 16 -18.56 32.09 -19.78
CA GLY A 16 -19.95 32.12 -20.20
C GLY A 16 -20.63 33.44 -19.87
N PRO A 17 -21.95 33.43 -19.60
CA PRO A 17 -22.72 34.62 -19.27
C PRO A 17 -22.64 35.04 -17.79
N LYS A 18 -21.99 34.28 -16.92
CA LYS A 18 -21.83 34.57 -15.48
C LYS A 18 -20.90 35.76 -15.23
N ASP A 19 -21.01 36.37 -14.04
CA ASP A 19 -20.16 37.51 -13.62
C ASP A 19 -18.70 37.06 -13.31
N SER A 20 -18.51 35.79 -12.95
CA SER A 20 -17.20 35.18 -12.66
C SER A 20 -17.09 33.79 -13.31
N ASN A 21 -15.87 33.35 -13.51
CA ASN A 21 -15.60 31.96 -13.85
C ASN A 21 -15.21 31.22 -12.56
N ASP A 22 -16.11 30.38 -12.08
CA ASP A 22 -15.93 29.61 -10.85
C ASP A 22 -15.39 28.20 -11.14
N ASP A 23 -15.25 27.82 -12.41
CA ASP A 23 -14.60 26.61 -12.87
C ASP A 23 -13.08 26.70 -12.76
N ALA A 24 -12.43 25.57 -12.49
CA ALA A 24 -10.98 25.42 -12.57
C ALA A 24 -10.61 24.14 -13.31
N ILE A 25 -9.58 24.24 -14.14
CA ILE A 25 -9.01 23.12 -14.90
C ILE A 25 -7.50 23.08 -14.72
N GLY A 26 -6.92 21.88 -14.71
CA GLY A 26 -5.48 21.71 -14.60
C GLY A 26 -4.97 20.43 -15.24
N LEU A 27 -3.75 20.47 -15.72
CA LEU A 27 -3.11 19.40 -16.47
C LEU A 27 -1.64 19.29 -16.09
N HIS A 28 -1.20 18.07 -15.77
CA HIS A 28 0.20 17.71 -15.63
C HIS A 28 0.54 16.63 -16.65
N LEU A 29 1.33 17.01 -17.67
CA LEU A 29 1.80 16.07 -18.70
C LEU A 29 2.99 15.25 -18.20
N PRO A 30 3.17 14.01 -18.70
CA PRO A 30 4.35 13.20 -18.40
C PRO A 30 5.63 13.95 -18.79
N GLN A 31 6.51 14.28 -17.82
CA GLN A 31 7.75 15.02 -18.04
C GLN A 31 8.90 14.46 -17.19
N GLY A 32 10.15 14.60 -17.70
CA GLY A 32 11.36 14.24 -16.97
C GLY A 32 11.70 12.74 -16.99
N HIS A 33 12.25 12.24 -15.88
CA HIS A 33 12.67 10.84 -15.73
C HIS A 33 12.00 10.19 -14.52
N GLY A 34 11.84 8.87 -14.54
CA GLY A 34 11.25 8.09 -13.45
C GLY A 34 9.72 8.05 -13.47
N ILE A 35 9.08 7.88 -12.31
CA ILE A 35 7.63 7.68 -12.19
C ILE A 35 6.83 8.88 -12.75
N ALA A 36 7.31 10.11 -12.58
CA ALA A 36 6.66 11.31 -13.09
C ALA A 36 6.59 11.34 -14.63
N SER A 37 7.61 10.80 -15.33
CA SER A 37 7.64 10.75 -16.81
C SER A 37 6.62 9.78 -17.42
N GLN A 38 5.95 9.00 -16.60
CA GLN A 38 4.98 7.99 -17.01
C GLN A 38 3.60 8.23 -16.39
N THR A 39 3.41 9.40 -15.75
CA THR A 39 2.16 9.75 -15.09
C THR A 39 1.57 11.01 -15.71
N LEU A 40 0.37 10.88 -16.25
CA LEU A 40 -0.52 11.98 -16.62
C LEU A 40 -1.46 12.23 -15.44
N ALA A 41 -1.71 13.49 -15.09
CA ALA A 41 -2.79 13.85 -14.19
C ALA A 41 -3.56 15.06 -14.74
N VAL A 42 -4.87 14.93 -14.84
CA VAL A 42 -5.79 16.03 -15.21
C VAL A 42 -6.86 16.15 -14.15
N ALA A 43 -7.27 17.37 -13.89
CA ALA A 43 -8.33 17.65 -12.92
C ALA A 43 -9.21 18.81 -13.39
N ILE A 44 -10.51 18.68 -13.10
CA ILE A 44 -11.54 19.69 -13.34
C ILE A 44 -12.37 19.85 -12.07
N ALA A 45 -12.78 21.07 -11.78
CA ALA A 45 -13.59 21.42 -10.64
C ALA A 45 -14.54 22.56 -11.02
N ASP A 46 -15.76 22.49 -10.51
CA ASP A 46 -16.80 23.51 -10.66
C ASP A 46 -17.13 24.05 -9.27
N GLY A 47 -16.86 25.33 -9.06
CA GLY A 47 -17.11 26.03 -7.81
C GLY A 47 -18.58 26.39 -7.66
N LEU A 48 -19.22 26.00 -6.56
CA LEU A 48 -20.64 26.28 -6.37
C LEU A 48 -20.92 27.78 -6.35
N SER A 49 -21.61 28.28 -7.36
CA SER A 49 -21.98 29.70 -7.55
C SER A 49 -22.86 30.25 -6.40
N SER A 50 -23.53 29.39 -5.64
CA SER A 50 -24.30 29.77 -4.44
C SER A 50 -23.41 30.14 -3.25
N ALA A 51 -22.07 29.93 -3.36
CA ALA A 51 -21.10 30.16 -2.32
C ALA A 51 -20.06 31.17 -2.79
N GLU A 52 -19.83 32.26 -2.06
CA GLU A 52 -18.81 33.27 -2.38
C GLU A 52 -17.38 32.73 -2.50
N GLY A 53 -17.12 31.56 -1.90
CA GLY A 53 -15.83 30.86 -1.93
C GLY A 53 -15.69 29.81 -3.04
N GLY A 54 -16.68 29.64 -3.93
CA GLY A 54 -16.70 28.59 -4.96
C GLY A 54 -15.48 28.61 -5.87
N ARG A 55 -15.18 29.75 -6.46
CA ARG A 55 -13.98 29.95 -7.30
C ARG A 55 -12.68 29.57 -6.58
N ILE A 56 -12.50 30.07 -5.35
CA ILE A 56 -11.29 29.79 -4.55
C ILE A 56 -11.21 28.29 -4.26
N ALA A 57 -12.34 27.64 -3.98
CA ALA A 57 -12.41 26.21 -3.73
C ALA A 57 -11.98 25.40 -4.97
N ALA A 58 -12.50 25.75 -6.15
CA ALA A 58 -12.16 25.08 -7.41
C ALA A 58 -10.69 25.26 -7.77
N GLU A 59 -10.18 26.50 -7.81
CA GLU A 59 -8.79 26.83 -8.12
C GLU A 59 -7.82 26.14 -7.15
N THR A 60 -8.09 26.20 -5.83
CA THR A 60 -7.27 25.54 -4.80
C THR A 60 -7.29 24.04 -4.94
N SER A 61 -8.45 23.45 -5.20
CA SER A 61 -8.60 21.99 -5.33
C SER A 61 -7.79 21.45 -6.51
N VAL A 62 -7.91 22.06 -7.68
CA VAL A 62 -7.20 21.62 -8.88
C VAL A 62 -5.68 21.84 -8.73
N THR A 63 -5.27 23.04 -8.33
CA THR A 63 -3.84 23.39 -8.24
C THR A 63 -3.13 22.53 -7.20
N ASN A 64 -3.70 22.43 -5.99
CA ASN A 64 -3.06 21.70 -4.91
C ASN A 64 -3.16 20.18 -5.12
N PHE A 65 -4.26 19.67 -5.73
CA PHE A 65 -4.30 18.24 -6.08
C PHE A 65 -3.14 17.88 -7.00
N LEU A 66 -2.91 18.62 -8.07
CA LEU A 66 -1.85 18.35 -9.01
C LEU A 66 -0.46 18.49 -8.39
N SER A 67 -0.21 19.52 -7.56
CA SER A 67 1.09 19.71 -6.90
C SER A 67 1.36 18.68 -5.82
N ASP A 68 0.40 18.47 -4.91
CA ASP A 68 0.57 17.64 -3.73
C ASP A 68 0.55 16.15 -4.08
N PHE A 69 -0.21 15.75 -5.11
CA PHE A 69 -0.22 14.38 -5.61
C PHE A 69 1.18 13.90 -6.00
N PHE A 70 1.94 14.71 -6.74
CA PHE A 70 3.32 14.38 -7.13
C PHE A 70 4.34 14.56 -6.00
N ALA A 71 3.98 15.28 -4.93
CA ALA A 71 4.79 15.41 -3.72
C ALA A 71 4.58 14.26 -2.72
N THR A 72 3.59 13.38 -2.93
CA THR A 72 3.37 12.21 -2.08
C THR A 72 4.54 11.23 -2.14
N PRO A 73 4.76 10.40 -1.11
CA PRO A 73 5.80 9.37 -1.14
C PRO A 73 5.69 8.50 -2.38
N ALA A 74 6.80 8.31 -3.10
CA ALA A 74 6.84 7.49 -4.32
C ALA A 74 6.44 6.03 -4.10
N SER A 75 6.43 5.55 -2.86
CA SER A 75 5.97 4.21 -2.46
C SER A 75 4.45 4.09 -2.34
N TRP A 76 3.72 5.22 -2.28
CA TRP A 76 2.26 5.15 -2.20
C TRP A 76 1.65 4.77 -3.54
N SER A 77 0.58 3.98 -3.48
CA SER A 77 -0.29 3.75 -4.64
C SER A 77 -0.95 5.05 -5.08
N ILE A 78 -1.37 5.11 -6.36
CA ILE A 78 -2.12 6.26 -6.89
C ILE A 78 -3.38 6.49 -6.07
N LYS A 79 -4.07 5.40 -5.71
CA LYS A 79 -5.26 5.45 -4.86
C LYS A 79 -4.97 6.16 -3.55
N THR A 80 -3.97 5.71 -2.79
CA THR A 80 -3.62 6.32 -1.50
C THR A 80 -3.19 7.76 -1.65
N SER A 81 -2.36 8.07 -2.65
CA SER A 81 -1.94 9.45 -2.93
C SER A 81 -3.14 10.36 -3.18
N GLY A 82 -4.05 9.97 -4.09
CA GLY A 82 -5.25 10.75 -4.41
C GLY A 82 -6.19 10.93 -3.22
N PHE A 83 -6.49 9.84 -2.48
CA PHE A 83 -7.35 9.93 -1.29
C PHE A 83 -6.75 10.84 -0.21
N LYS A 84 -5.45 10.72 0.09
CA LYS A 84 -4.81 11.53 1.13
C LYS A 84 -4.77 13.01 0.80
N VAL A 85 -4.52 13.33 -0.47
CA VAL A 85 -4.55 14.73 -0.93
C VAL A 85 -5.97 15.29 -0.88
N LEU A 86 -6.97 14.56 -1.41
CA LEU A 86 -8.36 15.01 -1.39
C LEU A 86 -8.94 15.11 0.03
N GLU A 87 -8.61 14.17 0.94
CA GLU A 87 -9.00 14.27 2.35
C GLU A 87 -8.39 15.51 3.03
N ALA A 88 -7.15 15.87 2.69
CA ALA A 88 -6.48 17.04 3.24
C ALA A 88 -7.12 18.34 2.70
N LEU A 89 -7.36 18.40 1.39
CA LEU A 89 -8.04 19.52 0.73
C LEU A 89 -9.45 19.71 1.29
N ASN A 90 -10.22 18.63 1.40
CA ASN A 90 -11.58 18.68 1.96
C ASN A 90 -11.60 19.25 3.39
N ARG A 91 -10.68 18.79 4.24
CA ARG A 91 -10.58 19.31 5.62
C ARG A 91 -10.22 20.79 5.66
N TRP A 92 -9.33 21.24 4.76
CA TRP A 92 -8.98 22.64 4.66
C TRP A 92 -10.16 23.50 4.19
N LEU A 93 -10.84 23.10 3.10
CA LEU A 93 -12.01 23.80 2.56
C LEU A 93 -13.16 23.88 3.59
N HIS A 94 -13.48 22.75 4.22
CA HIS A 94 -14.49 22.69 5.28
C HIS A 94 -14.14 23.60 6.46
N GLY A 95 -12.85 23.61 6.88
CA GLY A 95 -12.37 24.49 7.93
C GLY A 95 -12.48 25.97 7.58
N GLN A 96 -12.21 26.37 6.34
CA GLN A 96 -12.39 27.75 5.86
C GLN A 96 -13.87 28.14 5.93
N GLY A 97 -14.78 27.27 5.48
CA GLY A 97 -16.22 27.53 5.53
C GLY A 97 -16.77 27.73 6.94
N GLN A 98 -16.20 27.09 7.96
CA GLN A 98 -16.66 27.22 9.36
C GLN A 98 -16.25 28.55 10.04
N HIS A 99 -15.22 29.24 9.54
CA HIS A 99 -14.82 30.55 10.08
C HIS A 99 -15.79 31.68 9.72
N TYR A 100 -16.71 31.44 8.78
CA TYR A 100 -17.72 32.40 8.36
C TYR A 100 -19.10 31.95 8.88
N HIS A 101 -19.73 32.74 9.72
CA HIS A 101 -21.04 32.46 10.32
C HIS A 101 -22.22 32.42 9.32
N ASN A 102 -21.98 32.69 8.05
CA ASN A 102 -22.97 32.64 6.98
C ASN A 102 -22.69 31.47 6.03
N HIS A 103 -23.71 30.62 5.79
CA HIS A 103 -23.64 29.52 4.81
C HIS A 103 -23.32 29.98 3.37
N HIS A 104 -23.49 31.27 3.05
CA HIS A 104 -23.15 31.88 1.76
C HIS A 104 -21.63 32.05 1.51
N GLN A 105 -20.77 31.84 2.50
CA GLN A 105 -19.32 31.97 2.36
C GLN A 105 -18.62 30.61 2.41
N ALA A 106 -19.32 29.52 2.16
CA ALA A 106 -18.74 28.18 2.12
C ALA A 106 -17.79 28.04 0.91
N HIS A 107 -16.70 27.31 1.11
CA HIS A 107 -15.76 26.96 0.04
C HIS A 107 -16.12 25.57 -0.49
N LEU A 108 -17.04 25.53 -1.46
CA LEU A 108 -17.60 24.30 -2.01
C LEU A 108 -17.29 24.17 -3.49
N THR A 109 -16.88 22.97 -3.92
CA THR A 109 -16.60 22.69 -5.33
C THR A 109 -16.82 21.21 -5.65
N THR A 110 -17.22 20.91 -6.89
CA THR A 110 -17.09 19.57 -7.45
C THR A 110 -15.61 19.25 -7.69
N PHE A 111 -15.29 18.00 -7.94
CA PHE A 111 -13.93 17.62 -8.32
C PHE A 111 -13.92 16.30 -9.09
N THR A 112 -13.32 16.31 -10.26
CA THR A 112 -13.08 15.09 -11.04
C THR A 112 -11.64 15.09 -11.54
N ALA A 113 -10.90 14.01 -11.25
CA ALA A 113 -9.54 13.85 -11.75
C ALA A 113 -9.36 12.50 -12.41
N LEU A 114 -8.58 12.50 -13.51
CA LEU A 114 -8.07 11.32 -14.20
C LEU A 114 -6.55 11.30 -14.05
N VAL A 115 -6.05 10.22 -13.45
CA VAL A 115 -4.61 9.95 -13.35
C VAL A 115 -4.29 8.69 -14.13
N ILE A 116 -3.40 8.78 -15.11
CA ILE A 116 -2.95 7.62 -15.90
C ILE A 116 -1.49 7.35 -15.58
N ARG A 117 -1.19 6.14 -15.14
CA ARG A 117 0.18 5.66 -14.92
C ARG A 117 0.37 4.31 -15.61
N GLY A 118 1.37 4.25 -16.49
CA GLY A 118 1.56 3.04 -17.29
C GLY A 118 0.37 2.78 -18.21
N GLN A 119 -0.31 1.66 -18.02
CA GLN A 119 -1.50 1.26 -18.78
C GLN A 119 -2.78 1.33 -17.93
N THR A 120 -2.73 1.92 -16.74
CA THR A 120 -3.87 1.99 -15.81
C THR A 120 -4.31 3.42 -15.61
N ALA A 121 -5.61 3.65 -15.75
CA ALA A 121 -6.29 4.89 -15.40
C ALA A 121 -6.92 4.77 -14.02
N HIS A 122 -6.86 5.85 -13.26
CA HIS A 122 -7.45 6.00 -11.94
C HIS A 122 -8.31 7.27 -11.92
N VAL A 123 -9.57 7.12 -11.56
CA VAL A 123 -10.54 8.22 -11.51
C VAL A 123 -10.90 8.50 -10.06
N PHE A 124 -10.86 9.79 -9.70
CA PHE A 124 -11.36 10.31 -8.43
C PHE A 124 -12.50 11.28 -8.75
N HIS A 125 -13.68 11.05 -8.18
CA HIS A 125 -14.85 11.82 -8.54
C HIS A 125 -15.69 12.21 -7.32
N ILE A 126 -16.13 13.49 -7.31
CA ILE A 126 -17.00 14.09 -6.30
C ILE A 126 -17.79 15.19 -6.99
N GLY A 127 -19.10 15.12 -6.97
CA GLY A 127 -19.99 16.13 -7.57
C GLY A 127 -20.66 15.64 -8.83
N ASP A 128 -20.83 16.52 -9.82
CA ASP A 128 -21.51 16.24 -11.09
C ASP A 128 -20.69 16.62 -12.33
N SER A 129 -19.42 17.05 -12.18
CA SER A 129 -18.51 17.12 -13.32
C SER A 129 -18.25 15.73 -13.87
N ARG A 130 -18.25 15.56 -15.20
CA ARG A 130 -18.24 14.23 -15.81
C ARG A 130 -16.92 13.89 -16.51
N LEU A 131 -16.58 12.61 -16.48
CA LEU A 131 -15.51 12.00 -17.28
C LEU A 131 -16.14 11.03 -18.28
N TRP A 132 -15.83 11.21 -19.54
CA TRP A 132 -16.27 10.38 -20.65
C TRP A 132 -15.09 9.66 -21.29
N ARG A 133 -15.33 8.49 -21.85
CA ARG A 133 -14.34 7.74 -22.65
C ARG A 133 -14.93 7.42 -24.03
N LEU A 134 -14.12 7.67 -25.07
CA LEU A 134 -14.32 7.14 -26.41
C LEU A 134 -13.27 6.08 -26.68
N ARG A 135 -13.71 4.82 -26.87
CA ARG A 135 -12.86 3.69 -27.26
C ARG A 135 -13.41 3.06 -28.53
N GLY A 136 -12.68 3.19 -29.64
CA GLY A 136 -13.22 2.84 -30.94
C GLY A 136 -14.45 3.64 -31.27
N ASP A 137 -15.62 3.00 -31.28
CA ASP A 137 -16.93 3.65 -31.46
C ASP A 137 -17.80 3.65 -30.17
N GLU A 138 -17.30 3.09 -29.08
CA GLU A 138 -18.00 3.10 -27.78
C GLU A 138 -17.81 4.43 -27.07
N TRP A 139 -18.91 5.06 -26.67
CA TRP A 139 -18.95 6.30 -25.92
C TRP A 139 -19.67 6.09 -24.60
N GLU A 140 -18.98 6.27 -23.50
CA GLU A 140 -19.51 6.02 -22.17
C GLU A 140 -19.15 7.13 -21.18
N CYS A 141 -20.03 7.40 -20.23
CA CYS A 141 -19.76 8.23 -19.07
C CYS A 141 -19.24 7.33 -17.96
N LEU A 142 -18.03 7.64 -17.44
CA LEU A 142 -17.37 6.85 -16.42
C LEU A 142 -17.71 7.31 -14.99
N THR A 143 -18.26 8.51 -14.84
CA THR A 143 -18.65 9.07 -13.54
C THR A 143 -20.17 9.02 -13.35
N ASN A 144 -20.63 9.00 -12.10
CA ASN A 144 -22.02 9.11 -11.73
C ASN A 144 -22.25 10.41 -10.96
N ASP A 145 -23.19 11.23 -11.39
CA ASP A 145 -23.48 12.51 -10.75
C ASP A 145 -23.92 12.34 -9.29
N HIS A 146 -23.31 13.06 -8.38
CA HIS A 146 -23.75 13.18 -6.99
C HIS A 146 -24.76 14.35 -6.87
N ALA A 147 -25.85 14.27 -7.60
CA ALA A 147 -26.89 15.28 -7.62
C ALA A 147 -28.29 14.65 -7.53
N LEU A 148 -29.20 15.35 -6.88
CA LEU A 148 -30.62 15.02 -6.86
C LEU A 148 -31.37 16.03 -7.71
N SER A 149 -32.14 15.54 -8.69
CA SER A 149 -33.03 16.37 -9.46
C SER A 149 -34.23 16.79 -8.59
N THR A 150 -34.35 18.07 -8.30
CA THR A 150 -35.41 18.66 -7.53
C THR A 150 -36.28 19.55 -8.42
N ARG A 151 -37.45 20.01 -7.92
CA ARG A 151 -38.31 20.96 -8.63
C ARG A 151 -37.65 22.34 -8.88
N HIS A 152 -36.53 22.61 -8.22
CA HIS A 152 -35.77 23.87 -8.26
C HIS A 152 -34.40 23.74 -8.95
N GLY A 153 -34.16 22.65 -9.67
CA GLY A 153 -32.88 22.33 -10.33
C GLY A 153 -32.14 21.16 -9.69
N ASN A 154 -30.97 20.86 -10.19
CA ASN A 154 -30.10 19.82 -9.63
C ASN A 154 -29.43 20.35 -8.36
N GLN A 155 -29.55 19.61 -7.26
CA GLN A 155 -28.90 19.93 -6.00
C GLN A 155 -27.82 18.89 -5.74
N LEU A 156 -26.56 19.33 -5.58
CA LEU A 156 -25.46 18.46 -5.24
C LEU A 156 -25.67 17.82 -3.86
N THR A 157 -25.38 16.52 -3.80
CA THR A 157 -25.40 15.73 -2.56
C THR A 157 -24.01 15.52 -1.98
N ARG A 158 -22.96 15.71 -2.80
CA ARG A 158 -21.56 15.64 -2.41
C ARG A 158 -20.74 16.70 -3.15
N ALA A 159 -19.90 17.42 -2.38
CA ALA A 159 -18.91 18.37 -2.89
C ALA A 159 -17.73 18.44 -1.93
N LEU A 160 -16.56 18.82 -2.41
CA LEU A 160 -15.42 19.16 -1.55
C LEU A 160 -15.79 20.35 -0.66
N GLY A 161 -15.43 20.26 0.63
CA GLY A 161 -15.73 21.27 1.63
C GLY A 161 -17.11 21.16 2.30
N MET A 162 -18.03 20.34 1.74
CA MET A 162 -19.41 20.22 2.23
C MET A 162 -19.46 19.59 3.62
N ASP A 163 -18.71 18.55 3.86
CA ASP A 163 -18.68 17.82 5.13
C ASP A 163 -17.25 17.62 5.61
N TRP A 164 -17.04 17.40 6.90
CA TRP A 164 -15.71 17.13 7.46
C TRP A 164 -15.11 15.80 6.97
N ARG A 165 -15.97 14.84 6.65
CA ARG A 165 -15.62 13.58 5.94
C ARG A 165 -16.13 13.64 4.53
N ILE A 166 -15.31 13.14 3.62
CA ILE A 166 -15.68 13.07 2.22
C ILE A 166 -15.71 11.61 1.77
N ASP A 167 -16.72 11.29 0.96
CA ASP A 167 -16.86 10.02 0.28
C ASP A 167 -16.51 10.22 -1.20
N ILE A 168 -15.40 9.63 -1.63
CA ILE A 168 -14.82 9.82 -2.97
C ILE A 168 -15.13 8.58 -3.80
N ASP A 169 -15.79 8.74 -4.92
CA ASP A 169 -15.93 7.67 -5.90
C ASP A 169 -14.57 7.42 -6.57
N TYR A 170 -14.13 6.17 -6.53
CA TYR A 170 -12.85 5.74 -7.11
C TYR A 170 -13.07 4.57 -8.04
N GLN A 171 -12.47 4.66 -9.24
CA GLN A 171 -12.45 3.58 -10.23
C GLN A 171 -11.05 3.43 -10.79
N GLU A 172 -10.70 2.21 -11.16
CA GLU A 172 -9.49 1.94 -11.96
C GLU A 172 -9.83 1.00 -13.10
N PHE A 173 -9.19 1.23 -14.26
CA PHE A 173 -9.40 0.44 -15.46
C PHE A 173 -8.18 0.53 -16.40
N ASN A 174 -8.08 -0.42 -17.33
CA ASN A 174 -7.01 -0.43 -18.31
C ASN A 174 -7.26 0.61 -19.41
N VAL A 175 -6.19 1.26 -19.84
CA VAL A 175 -6.14 2.23 -20.94
C VAL A 175 -5.66 1.51 -22.20
N GLU A 176 -6.18 1.90 -23.35
CA GLU A 176 -5.76 1.41 -24.66
C GLU A 176 -5.26 2.57 -25.54
N VAL A 177 -4.36 2.25 -26.46
CA VAL A 177 -3.91 3.22 -27.48
C VAL A 177 -5.10 3.61 -28.36
N GLY A 178 -5.32 4.92 -28.52
CA GLY A 178 -6.45 5.48 -29.25
C GLY A 178 -7.69 5.78 -28.39
N ASP A 179 -7.64 5.51 -27.08
CA ASP A 179 -8.65 6.04 -26.16
C ASP A 179 -8.63 7.55 -26.15
N ILE A 180 -9.81 8.18 -26.18
CA ILE A 180 -9.97 9.62 -25.97
C ILE A 180 -10.84 9.84 -24.74
N TYR A 181 -10.36 10.68 -23.83
CA TYR A 181 -11.09 11.07 -22.63
C TYR A 181 -11.53 12.52 -22.75
N LEU A 182 -12.77 12.81 -22.28
CA LEU A 182 -13.31 14.16 -22.12
C LEU A 182 -13.69 14.34 -20.66
N LEU A 183 -13.14 15.38 -20.02
CA LEU A 183 -13.66 15.92 -18.75
C LEU A 183 -14.46 17.17 -19.07
N SER A 184 -15.60 17.35 -18.41
CA SER A 184 -16.50 18.50 -18.64
C SER A 184 -17.23 18.90 -17.38
N THR A 185 -17.43 20.21 -17.18
CA THR A 185 -18.37 20.75 -16.21
C THR A 185 -19.82 20.72 -16.76
N ASP A 186 -20.78 20.93 -15.93
CA ASP A 186 -22.21 20.86 -16.25
C ASP A 186 -22.61 21.88 -17.31
N GLY A 187 -22.00 23.07 -17.36
CA GLY A 187 -22.19 24.04 -18.43
C GLY A 187 -21.88 23.58 -19.85
N ILE A 188 -21.19 22.41 -19.98
CA ILE A 188 -20.97 21.73 -21.26
C ILE A 188 -21.99 20.57 -21.42
N HIS A 189 -21.92 19.56 -20.55
CA HIS A 189 -22.59 18.28 -20.77
C HIS A 189 -24.08 18.28 -20.43
N GLN A 190 -24.61 19.29 -19.73
CA GLN A 190 -26.05 19.44 -19.54
C GLN A 190 -26.72 20.06 -20.78
N PHE A 191 -25.99 20.86 -21.56
CA PHE A 191 -26.51 21.58 -22.70
C PHE A 191 -26.27 20.85 -24.04
N ILE A 192 -25.15 20.10 -24.17
CA ILE A 192 -24.84 19.38 -25.40
C ILE A 192 -25.30 17.93 -25.31
N PRO A 193 -26.14 17.44 -26.26
CA PRO A 193 -26.56 16.05 -26.28
C PRO A 193 -25.36 15.08 -26.40
N PRO A 194 -25.40 13.89 -25.76
CA PRO A 194 -24.29 12.95 -25.77
C PRO A 194 -23.83 12.52 -27.17
N LYS A 195 -24.72 12.53 -28.17
CA LYS A 195 -24.37 12.21 -29.56
C LYS A 195 -23.52 13.30 -30.22
N GLU A 196 -23.79 14.56 -29.91
CA GLU A 196 -23.03 15.70 -30.42
C GLU A 196 -21.68 15.79 -29.70
N LEU A 197 -21.63 15.60 -28.37
CA LEU A 197 -20.39 15.47 -27.62
C LEU A 197 -19.48 14.42 -28.25
N LYS A 198 -20.02 13.20 -28.51
CA LYS A 198 -19.27 12.13 -29.18
C LYS A 198 -18.75 12.56 -30.55
N ALA A 199 -19.58 13.22 -31.38
CA ALA A 199 -19.21 13.62 -32.73
C ALA A 199 -18.04 14.63 -32.72
N ILE A 200 -18.09 15.63 -31.84
CA ILE A 200 -17.03 16.63 -31.70
C ILE A 200 -15.73 15.98 -31.18
N VAL A 201 -15.82 15.15 -30.15
CA VAL A 201 -14.65 14.47 -29.56
C VAL A 201 -14.02 13.46 -30.53
N ALA A 202 -14.80 12.80 -31.36
CA ALA A 202 -14.35 11.81 -32.35
C ALA A 202 -13.74 12.44 -33.62
N SER A 203 -13.93 13.75 -33.86
CA SER A 203 -13.45 14.44 -35.05
C SER A 203 -11.91 14.39 -35.13
N ARG A 204 -11.35 13.62 -36.07
CA ARG A 204 -9.88 13.52 -36.27
C ARG A 204 -9.33 14.51 -37.30
N SER A 205 -10.18 15.28 -37.92
CA SER A 205 -9.79 16.28 -38.92
C SER A 205 -9.27 17.59 -38.29
N GLU A 206 -9.49 17.80 -36.98
CA GLU A 206 -9.19 19.00 -36.25
C GLU A 206 -8.20 18.74 -35.10
N THR A 207 -7.56 19.83 -34.65
CA THR A 207 -6.69 19.77 -33.45
C THR A 207 -7.56 19.60 -32.19
N LEU A 208 -6.96 19.14 -31.09
CA LEU A 208 -7.69 19.01 -29.82
C LEU A 208 -8.17 20.36 -29.29
N GLU A 209 -7.38 21.43 -29.52
CA GLU A 209 -7.71 22.80 -29.16
C GLU A 209 -8.99 23.25 -29.90
N ALA A 210 -9.05 23.03 -31.23
CA ALA A 210 -10.24 23.35 -32.05
C ALA A 210 -11.49 22.61 -31.56
N ARG A 211 -11.36 21.34 -31.16
CA ARG A 211 -12.46 20.57 -30.58
C ARG A 211 -12.94 21.15 -29.25
N CYS A 212 -12.02 21.62 -28.38
CA CYS A 212 -12.39 22.31 -27.15
C CYS A 212 -13.15 23.62 -27.47
N GLU A 213 -12.69 24.40 -28.46
CA GLU A 213 -13.38 25.61 -28.93
C GLU A 213 -14.78 25.27 -29.48
N GLU A 214 -14.91 24.22 -30.26
CA GLU A 214 -16.18 23.73 -30.79
C GLU A 214 -17.14 23.30 -29.67
N LEU A 215 -16.67 22.61 -28.63
CA LEU A 215 -17.47 22.26 -27.44
C LEU A 215 -18.03 23.51 -26.75
N ILE A 216 -17.20 24.53 -26.53
CA ILE A 216 -17.63 25.81 -25.93
C ILE A 216 -18.69 26.49 -26.81
N ALA A 217 -18.42 26.60 -28.13
CA ALA A 217 -19.35 27.25 -29.07
C ALA A 217 -20.66 26.46 -29.22
N CYS A 218 -20.61 25.14 -29.22
CA CYS A 218 -21.80 24.27 -29.25
C CYS A 218 -22.64 24.48 -27.99
N ALA A 219 -22.04 24.48 -26.78
CA ALA A 219 -22.75 24.76 -25.54
C ALA A 219 -23.42 26.17 -25.56
N GLU A 220 -22.69 27.15 -26.11
CA GLU A 220 -23.27 28.51 -26.29
C GLU A 220 -24.46 28.51 -27.22
N SER A 221 -24.40 27.80 -28.35
CA SER A 221 -25.52 27.68 -29.31
C SER A 221 -26.73 27.00 -28.71
N HIS A 222 -26.52 26.13 -27.73
CA HIS A 222 -27.58 25.47 -26.93
C HIS A 222 -28.01 26.31 -25.69
N HIS A 223 -27.63 27.60 -25.66
CA HIS A 223 -27.98 28.55 -24.59
C HIS A 223 -27.50 28.16 -23.19
N SER A 224 -26.32 27.60 -23.08
CA SER A 224 -25.69 27.37 -21.77
C SER A 224 -25.60 28.68 -20.98
N ASP A 225 -26.13 28.68 -19.77
CA ASP A 225 -26.17 29.81 -18.85
C ASP A 225 -25.11 29.73 -17.73
N ASP A 226 -24.13 28.79 -17.87
CA ASP A 226 -23.11 28.57 -16.87
C ASP A 226 -21.67 28.77 -17.40
N ASN A 227 -20.70 28.64 -16.49
CA ASN A 227 -19.28 28.49 -16.83
C ASN A 227 -19.09 27.22 -17.66
N ARG A 228 -18.18 27.22 -18.61
CA ARG A 228 -18.01 26.15 -19.61
C ARG A 228 -16.57 25.69 -19.62
N SER A 229 -16.31 24.51 -19.10
CA SER A 229 -14.93 23.98 -19.03
C SER A 229 -14.84 22.57 -19.55
N CYS A 230 -13.81 22.30 -20.34
CA CYS A 230 -13.53 20.96 -20.87
C CYS A 230 -12.03 20.69 -21.00
N GLN A 231 -11.69 19.40 -20.94
CA GLN A 231 -10.34 18.90 -21.19
C GLN A 231 -10.45 17.64 -22.05
N ILE A 232 -9.70 17.56 -23.16
CA ILE A 232 -9.64 16.39 -24.05
C ILE A 232 -8.25 15.79 -23.99
N ILE A 233 -8.16 14.49 -23.76
CA ILE A 233 -6.93 13.73 -23.69
C ILE A 233 -6.99 12.60 -24.71
N ASP A 234 -6.03 12.51 -25.62
CA ASP A 234 -5.88 11.48 -26.65
C ASP A 234 -4.64 10.63 -26.34
N ILE A 235 -4.82 9.32 -26.18
CA ILE A 235 -3.76 8.36 -25.86
C ILE A 235 -3.09 7.90 -27.14
N ILE A 236 -1.87 8.38 -27.40
CA ILE A 236 -1.12 8.11 -28.61
C ILE A 236 -0.29 6.83 -28.51
N ASP A 237 0.38 6.62 -27.37
CA ASP A 237 1.21 5.43 -27.12
C ASP A 237 1.28 5.14 -25.62
N LEU A 238 1.38 3.85 -25.29
CA LEU A 238 1.43 3.37 -23.92
C LEU A 238 2.73 2.61 -23.66
N PRO A 239 3.33 2.74 -22.49
CA PRO A 239 4.48 1.93 -22.10
C PRO A 239 4.06 0.46 -21.95
N ASN A 240 4.95 -0.49 -22.27
CA ASN A 240 4.68 -1.92 -22.04
C ASN A 240 4.55 -2.21 -20.53
N ASN A 241 3.58 -3.05 -20.16
CA ASN A 241 3.12 -3.28 -18.78
C ASN A 241 4.21 -3.68 -17.77
N ASN A 242 5.32 -4.26 -18.22
CA ASN A 242 6.43 -4.72 -17.37
C ASN A 242 7.61 -3.73 -17.33
N GLN A 243 7.49 -2.52 -17.85
CA GLN A 243 8.64 -1.68 -18.17
C GLN A 243 9.02 -0.66 -17.10
N HIS A 244 8.20 -0.44 -16.05
CA HIS A 244 8.62 0.49 -15.00
C HIS A 244 9.91 0.06 -14.29
N LEU A 245 10.08 -1.24 -14.10
CA LEU A 245 11.32 -1.84 -13.61
C LEU A 245 12.23 -2.31 -14.77
N ALA A 246 11.68 -2.75 -15.90
CA ALA A 246 12.46 -3.19 -17.04
C ALA A 246 13.24 -2.06 -17.74
N LEU A 247 12.74 -0.81 -17.72
CA LEU A 247 13.48 0.37 -18.20
C LEU A 247 14.70 0.66 -17.32
N ASP A 248 14.55 0.51 -16.02
CA ASP A 248 15.67 0.65 -15.08
C ASP A 248 16.64 -0.53 -15.23
N LEU A 249 16.16 -1.75 -15.54
CA LEU A 249 17.00 -2.92 -15.80
C LEU A 249 17.82 -2.79 -17.09
N GLN A 250 17.27 -2.24 -18.17
CA GLN A 250 18.04 -2.00 -19.40
C GLN A 250 19.16 -0.96 -19.21
N LYS A 251 19.02 -0.09 -18.22
CA LYS A 251 20.05 0.87 -17.78
C LYS A 251 20.84 0.38 -16.56
N SER A 252 20.49 -0.80 -16.05
CA SER A 252 21.15 -1.37 -14.87
C SER A 252 22.60 -1.74 -15.20
N PRO A 253 23.54 -1.42 -14.32
CA PRO A 253 24.88 -1.90 -14.46
C PRO A 253 24.91 -3.44 -14.52
N PRO A 254 25.90 -4.04 -15.21
CA PRO A 254 26.06 -5.49 -15.26
C PRO A 254 26.30 -6.07 -13.86
N LEU A 255 26.10 -7.36 -13.72
CA LEU A 255 26.52 -8.07 -12.50
C LEU A 255 28.04 -7.93 -12.31
N PRO A 256 28.52 -7.76 -11.06
CA PRO A 256 29.94 -7.74 -10.80
C PRO A 256 30.56 -9.12 -11.11
N PRO A 257 31.86 -9.22 -11.44
CA PRO A 257 32.54 -10.50 -11.52
C PRO A 257 32.51 -11.23 -10.16
N GLU A 258 32.91 -12.50 -10.13
CA GLU A 258 33.14 -13.19 -8.86
C GLU A 258 34.20 -12.45 -8.04
N LEU A 259 33.78 -11.92 -6.89
CA LEU A 259 34.64 -11.10 -6.02
C LEU A 259 35.35 -11.99 -5.00
N LYS A 260 36.66 -11.73 -4.80
CA LYS A 260 37.51 -12.40 -3.80
C LYS A 260 38.02 -11.37 -2.80
N ILE A 261 38.45 -11.86 -1.66
CA ILE A 261 39.12 -11.04 -0.64
C ILE A 261 40.31 -10.33 -1.25
N GLY A 262 40.38 -9.02 -1.11
CA GLY A 262 41.40 -8.14 -1.68
C GLY A 262 41.05 -7.52 -3.02
N ASP A 263 39.99 -7.98 -3.70
CA ASP A 263 39.50 -7.35 -4.94
C ASP A 263 38.92 -5.96 -4.64
N CYS A 264 38.99 -5.08 -5.64
CA CYS A 264 38.43 -3.72 -5.57
C CYS A 264 37.31 -3.58 -6.59
N ILE A 265 36.15 -3.10 -6.13
CA ILE A 265 34.98 -2.78 -6.95
C ILE A 265 34.51 -1.35 -6.64
N ASP A 266 34.48 -0.47 -7.63
CA ASP A 266 34.01 0.94 -7.49
C ASP A 266 34.55 1.62 -6.21
N ASP A 267 35.88 1.48 -5.95
CA ASP A 267 36.61 1.99 -4.77
C ASP A 267 36.24 1.34 -3.42
N TYR A 268 35.60 0.19 -3.44
CA TYR A 268 35.41 -0.66 -2.26
C TYR A 268 36.35 -1.88 -2.32
N ILE A 269 37.17 -2.09 -1.28
CA ILE A 269 38.02 -3.29 -1.12
C ILE A 269 37.23 -4.35 -0.37
N ILE A 270 37.22 -5.57 -0.88
CA ILE A 270 36.61 -6.74 -0.24
C ILE A 270 37.50 -7.20 0.93
N GLU A 271 37.02 -7.03 2.15
CA GLU A 271 37.72 -7.48 3.37
C GLU A 271 37.34 -8.92 3.75
N ALA A 272 36.09 -9.29 3.58
CA ALA A 272 35.61 -10.64 3.86
C ALA A 272 34.32 -10.95 3.09
N GLU A 273 34.10 -12.21 2.75
CA GLU A 273 32.78 -12.71 2.33
C GLU A 273 32.02 -13.19 3.58
N LEU A 274 30.89 -12.55 3.88
CA LEU A 274 30.07 -12.86 5.06
C LEU A 274 29.04 -13.93 4.78
N GLN A 275 28.49 -13.94 3.55
CA GLN A 275 27.48 -14.89 3.12
C GLN A 275 27.50 -15.06 1.61
N ALA A 276 27.39 -16.31 1.16
CA ALA A 276 27.14 -16.68 -0.22
C ALA A 276 25.96 -17.66 -0.27
N ASN A 277 24.97 -17.36 -1.10
CA ASN A 277 23.85 -18.27 -1.36
C ASN A 277 23.40 -18.17 -2.83
N ALA A 278 22.41 -18.97 -3.22
CA ALA A 278 21.92 -19.01 -4.61
C ALA A 278 21.31 -17.70 -5.10
N ARG A 279 20.95 -16.76 -4.19
CA ARG A 279 20.28 -15.49 -4.52
C ARG A 279 21.22 -14.29 -4.47
N SER A 280 22.13 -14.25 -3.48
CA SER A 280 23.00 -13.08 -3.26
C SER A 280 24.30 -13.44 -2.58
N HIS A 281 25.30 -12.59 -2.78
CA HIS A 281 26.55 -12.58 -2.02
C HIS A 281 26.60 -11.31 -1.16
N VAL A 282 27.10 -11.44 0.06
CA VAL A 282 27.23 -10.35 1.03
C VAL A 282 28.66 -10.25 1.48
N TYR A 283 29.28 -9.10 1.25
CA TYR A 283 30.68 -8.84 1.55
C TYR A 283 30.81 -7.73 2.61
N LEU A 284 31.79 -7.89 3.48
CA LEU A 284 32.34 -6.79 4.25
C LEU A 284 33.33 -6.05 3.37
N VAL A 285 33.14 -4.76 3.19
CA VAL A 285 33.99 -3.94 2.33
C VAL A 285 34.49 -2.72 3.06
N LYS A 286 35.68 -2.24 2.66
CA LYS A 286 36.26 -0.99 3.12
C LYS A 286 36.23 0.03 1.98
N ASP A 287 35.63 1.19 2.21
CA ASP A 287 35.64 2.31 1.26
C ASP A 287 37.02 2.97 1.25
N LEU A 288 37.61 3.19 0.07
CA LEU A 288 38.92 3.81 -0.10
C LEU A 288 38.93 5.32 0.22
N HIS A 289 37.76 5.97 0.19
CA HIS A 289 37.65 7.43 0.41
C HIS A 289 37.52 7.80 1.89
N ASP A 290 36.59 7.14 2.61
CA ASP A 290 36.34 7.45 4.02
C ASP A 290 36.92 6.43 5.00
N HIS A 291 37.50 5.35 4.46
CA HIS A 291 38.13 4.23 5.19
C HIS A 291 37.21 3.47 6.17
N LYS A 292 35.88 3.65 6.03
CA LYS A 292 34.91 2.95 6.86
C LYS A 292 34.50 1.61 6.27
N LEU A 293 34.00 0.77 7.15
CA LEU A 293 33.46 -0.54 6.79
C LEU A 293 31.98 -0.44 6.43
N TYR A 294 31.62 -1.11 5.34
CA TYR A 294 30.26 -1.21 4.82
C TYR A 294 29.92 -2.66 4.49
N ILE A 295 28.65 -2.93 4.30
CA ILE A 295 28.17 -4.15 3.69
C ILE A 295 27.87 -3.87 2.22
N LEU A 296 28.49 -4.66 1.33
CA LEU A 296 28.20 -4.68 -0.10
C LEU A 296 27.46 -5.97 -0.41
N LYS A 297 26.23 -5.86 -0.92
CA LYS A 297 25.42 -7.00 -1.35
C LYS A 297 25.29 -6.99 -2.86
N THR A 298 25.46 -8.16 -3.50
CA THR A 298 25.29 -8.34 -4.96
C THR A 298 24.32 -9.46 -5.23
N PRO A 299 23.62 -9.47 -6.38
CA PRO A 299 22.93 -10.65 -6.85
C PRO A 299 23.94 -11.79 -7.12
N SER A 300 23.51 -13.03 -6.95
CA SER A 300 24.30 -14.19 -7.39
C SER A 300 24.32 -14.27 -8.92
N HIS A 301 25.44 -14.75 -9.49
CA HIS A 301 25.53 -15.01 -10.92
C HIS A 301 24.51 -16.02 -11.44
N ASN A 302 24.01 -16.91 -10.57
CA ASN A 302 22.94 -17.84 -10.91
C ASN A 302 21.63 -17.13 -11.33
N LEU A 303 21.49 -15.85 -11.02
CA LEU A 303 20.32 -15.03 -11.34
C LEU A 303 20.52 -14.15 -12.59
N ALA A 304 21.62 -14.32 -13.34
CA ALA A 304 21.93 -13.47 -14.49
C ALA A 304 20.80 -13.41 -15.53
N ASP A 305 20.11 -14.53 -15.74
CA ASP A 305 19.01 -14.67 -16.68
C ASP A 305 17.63 -14.56 -16.01
N ASP A 306 17.56 -14.39 -14.68
CA ASP A 306 16.32 -14.26 -13.91
C ASP A 306 15.95 -12.78 -13.72
N ILE A 307 15.17 -12.26 -14.66
CA ILE A 307 14.74 -10.87 -14.68
C ILE A 307 13.95 -10.51 -13.40
N GLU A 308 13.09 -11.41 -12.92
CA GLU A 308 12.27 -11.16 -11.72
C GLU A 308 13.13 -11.05 -10.46
N ALA A 309 14.14 -11.90 -10.34
CA ALA A 309 15.08 -11.85 -9.21
C ALA A 309 15.95 -10.58 -9.25
N LEU A 310 16.42 -10.14 -10.42
CA LEU A 310 17.15 -8.88 -10.58
C LEU A 310 16.27 -7.67 -10.25
N GLN A 311 15.00 -7.70 -10.65
CA GLN A 311 14.02 -6.68 -10.28
C GLN A 311 13.78 -6.63 -8.78
N ALA A 312 13.68 -7.78 -8.12
CA ALA A 312 13.54 -7.85 -6.67
C ALA A 312 14.75 -7.23 -5.96
N PHE A 313 15.96 -7.48 -6.46
CA PHE A 313 17.19 -6.88 -5.92
C PHE A 313 17.22 -5.35 -6.09
N GLN A 314 16.82 -4.84 -7.26
CA GLN A 314 16.73 -3.38 -7.48
C GLN A 314 15.66 -2.74 -6.60
N ARG A 315 14.54 -3.44 -6.38
CA ARG A 315 13.49 -3.00 -5.46
C ARG A 315 14.00 -2.93 -4.02
N GLU A 316 14.83 -3.87 -3.60
CA GLU A 316 15.50 -3.85 -2.29
C GLU A 316 16.35 -2.59 -2.12
N ASP A 317 17.20 -2.26 -3.11
CA ASP A 317 18.01 -1.02 -3.11
C ASP A 317 17.11 0.22 -3.08
N TRP A 318 16.07 0.24 -3.92
CA TRP A 318 15.12 1.36 -4.02
C TRP A 318 14.37 1.61 -2.69
N ILE A 319 13.89 0.57 -2.02
CA ILE A 319 13.21 0.65 -0.72
C ILE A 319 14.20 1.14 0.34
N GLY A 320 15.37 0.51 0.44
CA GLY A 320 16.37 0.78 1.45
C GLY A 320 16.88 2.23 1.43
N GLN A 321 16.99 2.83 0.24
CA GLN A 321 17.37 4.24 0.10
C GLN A 321 16.28 5.24 0.52
N ARG A 322 15.01 4.83 0.57
CA ARG A 322 13.86 5.71 0.85
C ARG A 322 13.27 5.55 2.25
N VAL A 323 13.53 4.43 2.89
CA VAL A 323 13.03 4.18 4.24
C VAL A 323 14.13 4.44 5.27
N HIS A 324 14.01 5.55 6.00
CA HIS A 324 14.95 5.91 7.05
C HIS A 324 14.29 5.74 8.42
N HIS A 325 14.76 4.77 9.19
CA HIS A 325 14.30 4.49 10.55
C HIS A 325 15.43 3.90 11.40
N PRO A 326 15.58 4.26 12.68
CA PRO A 326 16.67 3.74 13.53
C PRO A 326 16.67 2.22 13.68
N ASP A 327 15.49 1.59 13.66
CA ASP A 327 15.31 0.15 13.80
C ASP A 327 15.30 -0.60 12.44
N ILE A 328 15.74 0.07 11.36
CA ILE A 328 15.90 -0.49 10.01
C ILE A 328 17.36 -0.31 9.60
N VAL A 329 17.92 -1.29 8.87
CA VAL A 329 19.27 -1.18 8.30
C VAL A 329 19.31 -0.01 7.31
N LYS A 330 20.33 0.83 7.44
CA LYS A 330 20.52 1.96 6.54
C LYS A 330 21.13 1.50 5.23
N THR A 331 20.46 1.77 4.12
CA THR A 331 20.99 1.62 2.77
C THR A 331 21.44 3.00 2.26
N TYR A 332 22.61 3.07 1.66
CA TYR A 332 23.18 4.32 1.19
C TYR A 332 22.90 4.52 -0.30
N ALA A 333 22.40 5.71 -0.65
CA ALA A 333 22.32 6.12 -2.04
C ALA A 333 23.74 6.23 -2.64
N PRO A 334 23.92 5.91 -3.93
CA PRO A 334 25.24 6.03 -4.57
C PRO A 334 25.70 7.49 -4.58
N THR A 335 26.87 7.73 -4.02
CA THR A 335 27.53 9.05 -4.03
C THR A 335 28.46 9.21 -5.23
N ARG A 336 28.68 8.12 -5.99
CA ARG A 336 29.52 8.03 -7.17
C ARG A 336 28.93 7.07 -8.20
N PRO A 337 29.29 7.16 -9.51
CA PRO A 337 28.80 6.22 -10.52
C PRO A 337 29.08 4.78 -10.13
N ARG A 338 28.09 3.91 -10.30
CA ARG A 338 28.23 2.45 -10.12
C ARG A 338 28.47 1.81 -11.50
N HIS A 339 29.51 1.01 -11.62
CA HIS A 339 29.79 0.24 -12.83
C HIS A 339 29.16 -1.15 -12.79
N TYR A 340 28.75 -1.60 -11.60
CA TYR A 340 28.15 -2.91 -11.36
C TYR A 340 26.89 -2.82 -10.51
N LEU A 341 26.05 -3.85 -10.60
CA LEU A 341 24.83 -3.97 -9.80
C LEU A 341 25.14 -4.48 -8.38
N TYR A 342 25.14 -3.59 -7.40
CA TYR A 342 25.26 -3.88 -5.98
C TYR A 342 24.51 -2.82 -5.16
N LEU A 343 24.31 -3.10 -3.89
CA LEU A 343 23.83 -2.11 -2.91
C LEU A 343 24.80 -2.00 -1.73
N ILE A 344 24.83 -0.83 -1.09
CA ILE A 344 25.68 -0.55 0.06
C ILE A 344 24.80 -0.31 1.29
N GLN A 345 25.11 -1.02 2.38
CA GLN A 345 24.43 -0.89 3.66
C GLN A 345 25.41 -0.60 4.80
N GLU A 346 24.89 -0.10 5.92
CA GLU A 346 25.68 0.07 7.13
C GLU A 346 26.20 -1.29 7.62
N HIS A 347 27.46 -1.30 8.06
CA HIS A 347 28.03 -2.46 8.74
C HIS A 347 27.53 -2.51 10.19
N LEU A 348 26.77 -3.55 10.52
CA LEU A 348 26.25 -3.79 11.86
C LEU A 348 27.15 -4.80 12.59
N GLN A 349 27.59 -4.45 13.80
CA GLN A 349 28.28 -5.40 14.68
C GLN A 349 27.24 -6.09 15.58
N GLY A 350 27.19 -7.42 15.51
CA GLY A 350 26.22 -8.20 16.26
C GLY A 350 25.92 -9.56 15.64
N GLN A 351 24.70 -10.03 15.77
CA GLN A 351 24.26 -11.32 15.24
C GLN A 351 22.75 -11.31 14.95
N SER A 352 22.28 -12.20 14.06
CA SER A 352 20.84 -12.38 13.84
C SER A 352 20.17 -12.99 15.07
N LEU A 353 18.83 -12.76 15.23
CA LEU A 353 18.08 -13.41 16.30
C LEU A 353 18.06 -14.94 16.18
N ARG A 354 18.26 -15.48 14.98
CA ARG A 354 18.49 -16.93 14.76
C ARG A 354 19.71 -17.44 15.51
N VAL A 355 20.84 -16.76 15.33
CA VAL A 355 22.09 -17.12 16.00
C VAL A 355 22.01 -16.84 17.50
N TRP A 356 21.42 -15.72 17.89
CA TRP A 356 21.21 -15.35 19.28
C TRP A 356 20.36 -16.40 20.02
N ARG A 357 19.25 -16.87 19.42
CA ARG A 357 18.35 -17.87 20.02
C ARG A 357 19.08 -19.21 20.26
N LYS A 358 19.90 -19.63 19.29
CA LYS A 358 20.73 -20.86 19.46
C LYS A 358 21.68 -20.75 20.66
N LYS A 359 22.25 -19.56 20.91
CA LYS A 359 23.14 -19.32 22.06
C LYS A 359 22.37 -19.11 23.38
N ASN A 360 21.10 -18.74 23.31
CA ASN A 360 20.25 -18.41 24.46
C ASN A 360 18.94 -19.21 24.45
N PRO A 361 18.98 -20.56 24.55
CA PRO A 361 17.79 -21.41 24.44
C PRO A 361 16.78 -21.20 25.58
N HIS A 362 17.20 -20.68 26.73
CA HIS A 362 16.40 -20.40 27.92
C HIS A 362 16.29 -18.90 28.22
N ALA A 363 16.27 -18.07 27.18
CA ALA A 363 16.14 -16.62 27.37
C ALA A 363 14.83 -16.26 28.10
N PRO A 364 14.88 -15.27 29.02
CA PRO A 364 13.67 -14.80 29.70
C PRO A 364 12.62 -14.29 28.71
N VAL A 365 11.34 -14.56 29.01
CA VAL A 365 10.19 -14.14 28.20
C VAL A 365 10.21 -12.63 27.96
N GLU A 366 10.47 -11.85 29.01
CA GLU A 366 10.54 -10.39 28.95
C GLU A 366 11.61 -9.87 27.98
N THR A 367 12.72 -10.59 27.83
CA THR A 367 13.78 -10.22 26.88
C THR A 367 13.29 -10.36 25.45
N ILE A 368 12.59 -11.46 25.14
CA ILE A 368 12.05 -11.71 23.80
C ILE A 368 10.91 -10.73 23.48
N ILE A 369 10.03 -10.43 24.45
CA ILE A 369 8.95 -9.45 24.26
C ILE A 369 9.50 -8.04 24.02
N LYS A 370 10.62 -7.66 24.68
CA LYS A 370 11.28 -6.37 24.42
C LYS A 370 11.76 -6.22 22.97
N PHE A 371 12.07 -7.31 22.29
CA PHE A 371 12.43 -7.27 20.86
C PHE A 371 11.26 -6.89 19.97
N ALA A 372 10.02 -7.19 20.37
CA ALA A 372 8.84 -6.87 19.57
C ALA A 372 8.69 -5.37 19.30
N LYS A 373 9.00 -4.51 20.27
CA LYS A 373 8.79 -3.06 20.16
C LYS A 373 9.56 -2.38 19.03
N PRO A 374 10.90 -2.53 18.89
CA PRO A 374 11.63 -1.96 17.77
C PRO A 374 11.19 -2.56 16.43
N ILE A 375 10.88 -3.87 16.37
CA ILE A 375 10.42 -4.52 15.14
C ILE A 375 9.07 -3.92 14.70
N ILE A 376 8.13 -3.77 15.62
CA ILE A 376 6.82 -3.16 15.35
C ILE A 376 6.97 -1.71 14.88
N LYS A 377 7.88 -0.93 15.46
CA LYS A 377 8.16 0.44 15.00
C LYS A 377 8.71 0.45 13.57
N ALA A 378 9.63 -0.46 13.25
CA ALA A 378 10.19 -0.63 11.91
C ALA A 378 9.08 -0.99 10.90
N LEU A 379 8.26 -2.00 11.20
CA LEU A 379 7.15 -2.42 10.35
C LEU A 379 6.13 -1.29 10.13
N ARG A 380 5.76 -0.57 11.18
CA ARG A 380 4.84 0.59 11.04
C ARG A 380 5.43 1.70 10.18
N ALA A 381 6.75 1.90 10.21
CA ALA A 381 7.41 2.87 9.33
C ALA A 381 7.35 2.44 7.85
N LEU A 382 7.43 1.14 7.57
CA LEU A 382 7.23 0.55 6.25
C LEU A 382 5.75 0.66 5.81
N HIS A 383 4.82 0.21 6.66
CA HIS A 383 3.39 0.17 6.34
C HIS A 383 2.82 1.56 6.04
N ARG A 384 3.27 2.62 6.75
CA ARG A 384 2.89 4.02 6.42
C ARG A 384 3.32 4.46 5.03
N ARG A 385 4.26 3.75 4.41
CA ARG A 385 4.74 3.96 3.05
C ARG A 385 4.23 2.93 2.06
N GLU A 386 3.14 2.23 2.42
CA GLU A 386 2.56 1.12 1.64
C GLU A 386 3.63 0.09 1.22
N THR A 387 4.55 -0.19 2.11
CA THR A 387 5.60 -1.20 1.91
C THR A 387 5.38 -2.33 2.90
N LEU A 388 5.26 -3.56 2.41
CA LEU A 388 5.21 -4.79 3.20
C LEU A 388 6.57 -5.47 3.13
N HIS A 389 7.06 -5.97 4.26
CA HIS A 389 8.37 -6.63 4.31
C HIS A 389 8.32 -8.05 3.73
N GLN A 390 7.29 -8.81 4.04
CA GLN A 390 6.95 -10.14 3.53
C GLN A 390 7.92 -11.29 3.90
N ASP A 391 9.01 -11.03 4.61
CA ASP A 391 9.97 -12.07 5.06
C ASP A 391 10.47 -11.81 6.49
N ILE A 392 9.54 -11.57 7.43
CA ILE A 392 9.87 -11.40 8.84
C ILE A 392 10.16 -12.76 9.45
N LYS A 393 11.44 -12.97 9.83
CA LYS A 393 11.94 -14.20 10.48
C LYS A 393 13.17 -13.88 11.33
N PRO A 394 13.61 -14.76 12.24
CA PRO A 394 14.74 -14.49 13.11
C PRO A 394 16.07 -14.22 12.38
N ASP A 395 16.21 -14.68 11.14
CA ASP A 395 17.40 -14.44 10.32
C ASP A 395 17.49 -12.98 9.84
N ASN A 396 16.35 -12.33 9.60
CA ASN A 396 16.23 -10.96 9.10
C ASN A 396 16.10 -9.91 10.22
N LEU A 397 16.22 -10.33 11.47
CA LEU A 397 16.22 -9.48 12.67
C LEU A 397 17.62 -9.52 13.30
N PHE A 398 18.31 -8.38 13.29
CA PHE A 398 19.70 -8.28 13.71
C PHE A 398 19.82 -7.59 15.07
N LEU A 399 20.36 -8.28 16.06
CA LEU A 399 20.69 -7.75 17.38
C LEU A 399 22.12 -7.20 17.36
N THR A 400 22.23 -5.89 17.48
CA THR A 400 23.53 -5.20 17.54
C THR A 400 24.22 -5.42 18.89
N GLN A 401 25.54 -5.19 18.94
CA GLN A 401 26.29 -5.23 20.21
C GLN A 401 25.78 -4.20 21.24
N SER A 402 25.20 -3.09 20.77
CA SER A 402 24.56 -2.08 21.65
C SER A 402 23.19 -2.52 22.20
N GLY A 403 22.70 -3.71 21.82
CA GLY A 403 21.40 -4.22 22.27
C GLY A 403 20.20 -3.73 21.47
N CYS A 404 20.39 -2.99 20.36
CA CYS A 404 19.34 -2.55 19.48
C CYS A 404 18.97 -3.65 18.48
N ILE A 405 17.67 -3.75 18.14
CA ILE A 405 17.23 -4.62 17.04
C ILE A 405 17.11 -3.78 15.77
N LYS A 406 17.62 -4.31 14.67
CA LYS A 406 17.43 -3.75 13.32
C LYS A 406 16.83 -4.78 12.38
N LEU A 407 15.84 -4.34 11.61
CA LEU A 407 15.26 -5.10 10.51
C LEU A 407 16.19 -5.00 9.30
N ILE A 408 16.54 -6.14 8.72
CA ILE A 408 17.44 -6.23 7.56
C ILE A 408 16.76 -7.01 6.44
N ASP A 409 17.28 -6.86 5.21
CA ASP A 409 16.88 -7.61 4.01
C ASP A 409 15.44 -7.30 3.49
N PHE A 410 15.38 -6.51 2.43
CA PHE A 410 14.13 -6.15 1.74
C PHE A 410 13.93 -6.91 0.41
N GLY A 411 14.67 -7.99 0.17
CA GLY A 411 14.62 -8.73 -1.09
C GLY A 411 13.25 -9.34 -1.43
N SER A 412 12.40 -9.52 -0.41
CA SER A 412 11.01 -9.98 -0.58
C SER A 412 9.98 -8.88 -0.41
N ALA A 413 10.39 -7.64 -0.16
CA ALA A 413 9.46 -6.57 0.15
C ALA A 413 8.64 -6.13 -1.06
N SER A 414 7.38 -5.74 -0.81
CA SER A 414 6.46 -5.21 -1.80
C SER A 414 6.12 -3.74 -1.54
N VAL A 415 5.77 -3.03 -2.60
CA VAL A 415 5.48 -1.59 -2.55
C VAL A 415 4.18 -1.32 -3.29
N GLY A 416 3.25 -0.60 -2.68
CA GLY A 416 1.93 -0.33 -3.24
C GLY A 416 1.92 0.44 -4.56
N SER A 417 2.98 1.21 -4.87
CA SER A 417 3.13 1.93 -6.14
C SER A 417 3.60 1.06 -7.31
N LEU A 418 4.11 -0.15 -7.03
CA LEU A 418 4.64 -1.07 -8.04
C LEU A 418 3.64 -2.20 -8.23
N ALA A 419 3.21 -2.44 -9.47
CA ALA A 419 2.32 -3.55 -9.80
C ALA A 419 2.96 -4.88 -9.38
N GLU A 420 2.26 -5.67 -8.57
CA GLU A 420 2.74 -6.95 -8.07
C GLU A 420 2.11 -8.12 -8.83
N ASN A 421 2.95 -9.08 -9.20
CA ASN A 421 2.47 -10.42 -9.47
C ASN A 421 2.07 -11.06 -8.13
N LEU A 422 0.76 -11.20 -7.88
CA LEU A 422 0.20 -11.87 -6.69
C LEU A 422 0.71 -13.31 -6.49
N ASN A 423 1.35 -13.88 -7.51
CA ASN A 423 1.85 -15.26 -7.53
C ASN A 423 3.24 -15.46 -6.90
N LEU A 424 3.95 -14.38 -6.51
CA LEU A 424 5.24 -14.52 -5.86
C LEU A 424 5.06 -15.00 -4.42
N ARG A 425 5.47 -16.24 -4.14
CA ARG A 425 5.68 -16.74 -2.77
C ARG A 425 6.87 -15.95 -2.19
N ALA A 426 6.58 -14.89 -1.47
CA ALA A 426 7.63 -14.16 -0.78
C ALA A 426 7.96 -14.84 0.55
N GLY A 427 9.25 -14.89 0.87
CA GLY A 427 9.74 -15.31 2.17
C GLY A 427 9.77 -16.82 2.44
N ALA A 428 10.09 -17.16 3.68
CA ALA A 428 10.13 -18.54 4.17
C ALA A 428 8.71 -19.02 4.50
N ALA A 429 8.30 -20.15 3.93
CA ALA A 429 6.92 -20.66 4.01
C ALA A 429 6.42 -20.88 5.45
N GLU A 430 7.33 -21.20 6.37
CA GLU A 430 7.02 -21.41 7.78
C GLU A 430 6.53 -20.16 8.51
N TYR A 431 6.93 -18.96 8.02
CA TYR A 431 6.59 -17.65 8.62
C TYR A 431 5.54 -16.90 7.80
N ALA A 432 5.34 -17.29 6.54
CA ALA A 432 4.45 -16.59 5.62
C ALA A 432 2.99 -16.70 6.08
N ALA A 433 2.24 -15.61 6.02
CA ALA A 433 0.81 -15.63 6.31
C ALA A 433 0.03 -16.46 5.28
N PRO A 434 -1.13 -17.06 5.64
CA PRO A 434 -1.91 -17.89 4.72
C PRO A 434 -2.27 -17.20 3.41
N GLU A 435 -2.44 -15.87 3.42
CA GLU A 435 -2.78 -15.05 2.27
C GLU A 435 -1.80 -15.22 1.10
N TYR A 436 -0.51 -15.50 1.41
CA TYR A 436 0.51 -15.74 0.38
C TYR A 436 0.24 -17.01 -0.42
N ALA A 437 -0.10 -18.08 0.28
CA ALA A 437 -0.38 -19.38 -0.35
C ALA A 437 -1.75 -19.40 -1.06
N LEU A 438 -2.67 -18.55 -0.62
CA LEU A 438 -4.04 -18.46 -1.14
C LEU A 438 -4.20 -17.43 -2.28
N GLY A 439 -3.16 -16.65 -2.60
CA GLY A 439 -3.22 -15.61 -3.62
C GLY A 439 -4.23 -14.48 -3.29
N ILE A 440 -4.44 -14.19 -2.01
CA ILE A 440 -5.38 -13.15 -1.54
C ILE A 440 -4.61 -11.85 -1.34
N ALA A 441 -5.29 -10.71 -1.51
CA ALA A 441 -4.73 -9.38 -1.25
C ALA A 441 -4.14 -9.28 0.16
N ARG A 442 -3.00 -8.63 0.27
CA ARG A 442 -2.17 -8.55 1.48
C ARG A 442 -2.16 -7.14 2.02
N ASP A 443 -2.10 -7.04 3.33
CA ASP A 443 -1.90 -5.77 4.04
C ASP A 443 -0.89 -5.97 5.19
N GLY A 444 -0.73 -4.97 6.05
CA GLY A 444 0.19 -5.03 7.19
C GLY A 444 -0.07 -6.18 8.17
N ARG A 445 -1.25 -6.80 8.13
CA ARG A 445 -1.59 -7.98 8.94
C ARG A 445 -0.84 -9.24 8.50
N ALA A 446 -0.32 -9.28 7.27
CA ALA A 446 0.56 -10.37 6.83
C ALA A 446 1.92 -10.32 7.54
N ASP A 447 2.55 -9.14 7.62
CA ASP A 447 3.78 -8.94 8.39
C ASP A 447 3.56 -9.14 9.90
N GLN A 448 2.37 -8.77 10.43
CA GLN A 448 1.99 -9.06 11.82
C GLN A 448 1.99 -10.55 12.11
N PHE A 449 1.41 -11.36 11.22
CA PHE A 449 1.41 -12.82 11.35
C PHE A 449 2.84 -13.36 11.37
N SER A 450 3.69 -12.95 10.43
CA SER A 450 5.09 -13.38 10.35
C SER A 450 5.89 -12.99 11.59
N LEU A 451 5.64 -11.80 12.15
CA LEU A 451 6.22 -11.36 13.42
C LEU A 451 5.74 -12.24 14.58
N ALA A 452 4.46 -12.56 14.64
CA ALA A 452 3.89 -13.41 15.70
C ALA A 452 4.46 -14.85 15.64
N VAL A 453 4.65 -15.43 14.43
CA VAL A 453 5.37 -16.71 14.26
C VAL A 453 6.81 -16.61 14.76
N THR A 454 7.49 -15.51 14.41
CA THR A 454 8.88 -15.24 14.85
C THR A 454 8.98 -15.17 16.37
N LEU A 455 8.11 -14.41 17.03
CA LEU A 455 8.09 -14.31 18.50
C LEU A 455 7.74 -15.63 19.16
N TYR A 456 6.77 -16.37 18.60
CA TYR A 456 6.40 -17.69 19.08
C TYR A 456 7.59 -18.66 19.01
N GLU A 457 8.31 -18.70 17.88
CA GLU A 457 9.50 -19.55 17.74
C GLU A 457 10.62 -19.13 18.71
N LEU A 458 10.88 -17.84 18.87
CA LEU A 458 11.86 -17.35 19.83
C LEU A 458 11.52 -17.75 21.27
N LEU A 459 10.24 -17.77 21.65
CA LEU A 459 9.75 -18.14 22.97
C LEU A 459 9.74 -19.64 23.24
N THR A 460 9.44 -20.45 22.21
CA THR A 460 9.16 -21.89 22.37
C THR A 460 10.20 -22.81 21.70
N GLY A 461 10.83 -22.34 20.62
CA GLY A 461 11.66 -23.17 19.72
C GLY A 461 10.84 -23.98 18.71
N HIS A 462 9.51 -23.78 18.64
CA HIS A 462 8.58 -24.52 17.77
C HIS A 462 7.75 -23.58 16.92
N TYR A 463 7.04 -24.12 15.91
CA TYR A 463 6.07 -23.37 15.11
C TYR A 463 4.64 -23.52 15.65
N PRO A 464 3.81 -22.45 15.58
CA PRO A 464 2.48 -22.44 16.21
C PRO A 464 1.48 -23.45 15.62
N TYR A 465 1.67 -23.84 14.35
CA TYR A 465 0.83 -24.78 13.62
C TYR A 465 1.55 -26.06 13.22
N GLY A 466 2.75 -26.30 13.79
CA GLY A 466 3.58 -27.45 13.43
C GLY A 466 4.24 -27.33 12.06
N ASN A 467 4.91 -28.40 11.63
CA ASN A 467 5.69 -28.41 10.39
C ASN A 467 4.84 -28.53 9.12
N ASP A 468 3.61 -29.04 9.24
CA ASP A 468 2.72 -29.24 8.09
C ASP A 468 2.16 -27.92 7.52
N TYR A 469 2.28 -26.83 8.29
CA TYR A 469 1.81 -25.51 7.88
C TYR A 469 2.40 -25.04 6.54
N LYS A 470 3.70 -25.21 6.33
CA LYS A 470 4.43 -24.78 5.13
C LYS A 470 3.95 -25.43 3.83
N ASP A 471 3.33 -26.63 3.94
CA ASP A 471 2.86 -27.43 2.81
C ASP A 471 1.40 -27.12 2.46
N CYS A 472 0.71 -26.27 3.26
CA CYS A 472 -0.66 -25.87 3.01
C CYS A 472 -0.74 -24.88 1.84
N THR A 473 -1.63 -25.16 0.88
CA THR A 473 -1.87 -24.35 -0.31
C THR A 473 -3.35 -24.05 -0.56
N THR A 474 -4.24 -24.67 0.19
CA THR A 474 -5.70 -24.54 0.01
C THR A 474 -6.40 -24.13 1.31
N PRO A 475 -7.52 -23.39 1.25
CA PRO A 475 -8.30 -23.03 2.44
C PRO A 475 -8.72 -24.24 3.29
N LYS A 476 -8.97 -25.40 2.65
CA LYS A 476 -9.37 -26.62 3.33
C LYS A 476 -8.23 -27.22 4.17
N GLN A 477 -6.98 -27.09 3.73
CA GLN A 477 -5.81 -27.53 4.48
C GLN A 477 -5.58 -26.63 5.69
N PHE A 478 -5.61 -25.33 5.53
CA PHE A 478 -5.47 -24.36 6.63
C PHE A 478 -6.55 -24.56 7.71
N ARG A 479 -7.80 -24.84 7.34
CA ARG A 479 -8.89 -25.09 8.32
C ARG A 479 -8.68 -26.31 9.21
N LYS A 480 -7.81 -27.25 8.83
CA LYS A 480 -7.49 -28.44 9.65
C LYS A 480 -6.41 -28.17 10.68
N LEU A 481 -5.68 -27.07 10.54
CA LEU A 481 -4.64 -26.68 11.48
C LEU A 481 -5.25 -26.13 12.77
N SER A 482 -4.64 -26.44 13.89
CA SER A 482 -4.98 -25.88 15.19
C SER A 482 -3.78 -25.19 15.80
N TYR A 483 -4.01 -24.02 16.39
CA TYR A 483 -3.01 -23.30 17.14
C TYR A 483 -2.57 -24.11 18.37
N THR A 484 -1.28 -24.33 18.53
CA THR A 484 -0.71 -24.93 19.73
C THR A 484 -0.33 -23.81 20.69
N SER A 485 -0.87 -23.82 21.91
CA SER A 485 -0.54 -22.82 22.93
C SER A 485 0.96 -22.80 23.22
N ALA A 486 1.57 -21.62 23.22
CA ALA A 486 2.99 -21.46 23.56
C ALA A 486 3.32 -21.93 24.98
N CYS A 487 2.34 -21.87 25.88
CA CYS A 487 2.46 -22.35 27.27
C CYS A 487 2.67 -23.88 27.34
N GLN A 488 2.30 -24.64 26.31
CA GLN A 488 2.57 -26.09 26.29
C GLN A 488 4.07 -26.41 26.16
N TYR A 489 4.80 -25.57 25.44
CA TYR A 489 6.25 -25.74 25.25
C TYR A 489 7.07 -24.98 26.30
N ASN A 490 6.56 -23.84 26.76
CA ASN A 490 7.23 -23.03 27.76
C ASN A 490 6.21 -22.51 28.81
N PRO A 491 6.06 -23.20 29.95
CA PRO A 491 5.12 -22.84 31.01
C PRO A 491 5.38 -21.48 31.68
N HIS A 492 6.55 -20.86 31.45
CA HIS A 492 6.87 -19.54 31.96
C HIS A 492 6.24 -18.41 31.16
N ILE A 493 5.61 -18.70 30.01
CA ILE A 493 4.91 -17.71 29.20
C ILE A 493 3.59 -17.36 29.90
N PRO A 494 3.35 -16.06 30.22
CA PRO A 494 2.07 -15.62 30.76
C PRO A 494 0.91 -15.89 29.79
N LEU A 495 -0.24 -16.30 30.31
CA LEU A 495 -1.42 -16.63 29.50
C LEU A 495 -1.88 -15.48 28.60
N TRP A 496 -1.70 -14.22 29.01
CA TRP A 496 -2.08 -13.09 28.16
C TRP A 496 -1.16 -12.95 26.94
N ILE A 497 0.13 -13.28 27.06
CA ILE A 497 1.09 -13.28 25.92
C ILE A 497 0.70 -14.38 24.95
N ASP A 498 0.38 -15.58 25.45
CA ASP A 498 -0.10 -16.69 24.59
C ASP A 498 -1.40 -16.32 23.88
N ALA A 499 -2.33 -15.66 24.57
CA ALA A 499 -3.58 -15.19 23.98
C ALA A 499 -3.36 -14.11 22.91
N ALA A 500 -2.43 -13.14 23.16
CA ALA A 500 -2.06 -12.12 22.19
C ALA A 500 -1.40 -12.73 20.94
N LEU A 501 -0.49 -13.70 21.13
CA LEU A 501 0.10 -14.44 20.01
C LEU A 501 -0.98 -15.21 19.24
N GLY A 502 -1.88 -15.90 19.92
CA GLY A 502 -2.98 -16.66 19.29
C GLY A 502 -3.89 -15.79 18.44
N GLN A 503 -4.19 -14.55 18.86
CA GLN A 503 -4.96 -13.60 18.05
C GLN A 503 -4.17 -13.13 16.83
N ALA A 504 -2.91 -12.72 17.00
CA ALA A 504 -2.05 -12.28 15.89
C ALA A 504 -1.78 -13.39 14.86
N LEU A 505 -1.80 -14.66 15.32
CA LEU A 505 -1.63 -15.87 14.52
C LEU A 505 -2.93 -16.41 13.92
N SER A 506 -4.08 -15.71 14.06
CA SER A 506 -5.31 -16.16 13.41
C SER A 506 -5.09 -16.40 11.92
N LEU A 507 -5.54 -17.55 11.42
CA LEU A 507 -5.48 -17.89 9.99
C LEU A 507 -6.37 -16.98 9.14
N ASN A 508 -7.43 -16.39 9.76
CA ASN A 508 -8.26 -15.36 9.15
C ASN A 508 -7.70 -13.97 9.47
N PRO A 509 -7.24 -13.17 8.48
CA PRO A 509 -6.70 -11.82 8.69
C PRO A 509 -7.63 -10.88 9.45
N GLU A 510 -8.95 -10.98 9.24
CA GLU A 510 -9.96 -10.13 9.90
C GLU A 510 -10.07 -10.37 11.42
N GLN A 511 -9.56 -11.49 11.91
CA GLN A 511 -9.55 -11.80 13.35
C GLN A 511 -8.25 -11.37 14.03
N ARG A 512 -7.25 -10.93 13.27
CA ARG A 512 -6.01 -10.39 13.79
C ARG A 512 -6.22 -8.97 14.32
N TYR A 513 -5.18 -8.37 14.88
CA TYR A 513 -5.21 -6.96 15.26
C TYR A 513 -5.29 -6.06 14.02
N ALA A 514 -6.06 -4.98 14.11
CA ALA A 514 -6.16 -4.00 13.03
C ALA A 514 -4.86 -3.17 12.89
N ASP A 515 -4.20 -2.86 14.00
CA ASP A 515 -2.91 -2.13 14.04
C ASP A 515 -1.88 -2.88 14.91
N LEU A 516 -0.62 -2.84 14.48
CA LEU A 516 0.50 -3.42 15.22
C LEU A 516 0.70 -2.82 16.62
N SER A 517 0.20 -1.60 16.88
CA SER A 517 0.27 -0.99 18.21
C SER A 517 -0.64 -1.70 19.23
N GLU A 518 -1.79 -2.21 18.78
CA GLU A 518 -2.70 -3.00 19.62
C GLU A 518 -2.03 -4.32 20.01
N PHE A 519 -1.41 -4.98 19.02
CA PHE A 519 -0.62 -6.20 19.28
C PHE A 519 0.50 -5.94 20.29
N LEU A 520 1.26 -4.84 20.13
CA LEU A 520 2.32 -4.48 21.08
C LEU A 520 1.77 -4.23 22.48
N HIS A 521 0.65 -3.50 22.59
CA HIS A 521 0.01 -3.22 23.87
C HIS A 521 -0.35 -4.51 24.63
N ASP A 522 -0.92 -5.49 23.92
CA ASP A 522 -1.34 -6.77 24.49
C ASP A 522 -0.17 -7.73 24.78
N LEU A 523 0.99 -7.52 24.14
CA LEU A 523 2.25 -8.19 24.51
C LEU A 523 2.89 -7.59 25.76
N GLU A 524 2.73 -6.28 26.00
CA GLU A 524 3.32 -5.57 27.14
C GLU A 524 2.40 -5.59 28.38
N ARG A 525 1.07 -5.76 28.22
CA ARG A 525 0.08 -5.64 29.29
C ARG A 525 -1.04 -6.69 29.16
N PRO A 526 -1.50 -7.27 30.28
CA PRO A 526 -2.64 -8.18 30.26
C PRO A 526 -3.91 -7.52 29.72
N ASN A 527 -4.51 -8.14 28.67
CA ASN A 527 -5.81 -7.75 28.16
C ASN A 527 -6.89 -8.70 28.70
N PRO A 528 -7.80 -8.23 29.60
CA PRO A 528 -8.83 -9.08 30.18
C PRO A 528 -9.76 -9.72 29.16
N HIS A 529 -10.03 -9.05 28.03
CA HIS A 529 -10.91 -9.55 26.98
C HIS A 529 -10.31 -10.74 26.22
N LEU A 530 -8.99 -10.85 26.14
CA LEU A 530 -8.30 -11.98 25.50
C LEU A 530 -8.21 -13.19 26.44
N THR A 531 -7.93 -12.97 27.73
CA THR A 531 -7.78 -14.06 28.70
C THR A 531 -9.09 -14.79 28.98
N LEU A 532 -10.24 -14.14 28.79
CA LEU A 532 -11.55 -14.78 28.91
C LEU A 532 -11.78 -15.91 27.88
N LYS A 533 -11.14 -15.83 26.72
CA LYS A 533 -11.24 -16.89 25.69
C LYS A 533 -10.38 -18.13 26.00
N SER A 534 -9.37 -17.99 26.87
CA SER A 534 -8.44 -19.07 27.24
C SER A 534 -8.71 -19.69 28.62
N LYS A 535 -9.83 -19.33 29.25
CA LYS A 535 -10.21 -19.93 30.52
C LYS A 535 -10.42 -21.43 30.38
N PRO A 536 -9.96 -22.25 31.36
CA PRO A 536 -10.27 -23.69 31.41
C PRO A 536 -11.77 -23.91 31.25
N TRP A 537 -12.17 -25.03 30.63
CA TRP A 537 -13.57 -25.36 30.40
C TRP A 537 -14.44 -25.30 31.65
N LEU A 538 -13.86 -25.62 32.82
CA LEU A 538 -14.44 -25.44 34.15
C LEU A 538 -14.89 -24.01 34.44
N GLU A 539 -14.09 -23.02 34.04
CA GLU A 539 -14.40 -21.60 34.29
C GLU A 539 -15.26 -20.98 33.17
N GLN A 540 -15.23 -21.57 31.97
CA GLN A 540 -16.08 -21.13 30.86
C GLN A 540 -17.53 -21.52 31.04
N ASN A 541 -17.78 -22.72 31.61
CA ASN A 541 -19.11 -23.27 31.81
C ASN A 541 -19.23 -23.93 33.19
N PRO A 542 -19.12 -23.19 34.30
CA PRO A 542 -19.13 -23.79 35.63
C PRO A 542 -20.41 -24.57 35.94
N LEU A 543 -21.54 -24.12 35.44
CA LEU A 543 -22.84 -24.73 35.67
C LEU A 543 -22.92 -26.11 34.98
N LEU A 544 -22.47 -26.19 33.75
CA LEU A 544 -22.46 -27.43 32.96
C LEU A 544 -21.45 -28.43 33.51
N PHE A 545 -20.30 -27.99 34.00
CA PHE A 545 -19.30 -28.80 34.66
C PHE A 545 -19.88 -29.46 35.94
N TRP A 546 -20.51 -28.65 36.81
CA TRP A 546 -21.11 -29.16 38.03
C TRP A 546 -22.30 -30.06 37.75
N GLN A 547 -23.10 -29.80 36.72
CA GLN A 547 -24.18 -30.70 36.28
C GLN A 547 -23.65 -32.08 35.84
N ILE A 548 -22.57 -32.09 35.02
CA ILE A 548 -21.95 -33.36 34.60
C ILE A 548 -21.34 -34.10 35.78
N THR A 549 -20.66 -33.37 36.69
CA THR A 549 -20.07 -33.98 37.90
C THR A 549 -21.15 -34.58 38.81
N CYS A 550 -22.25 -33.88 39.04
CA CYS A 550 -23.41 -34.38 39.81
C CYS A 550 -24.02 -35.60 39.13
N LEU A 551 -24.16 -35.59 37.81
CA LEU A 551 -24.68 -36.74 37.05
C LEU A 551 -23.79 -37.98 37.19
N LEU A 552 -22.46 -37.80 37.07
CA LEU A 552 -21.49 -38.88 37.26
C LEU A 552 -21.52 -39.46 38.70
N LEU A 553 -21.62 -38.57 39.70
CA LEU A 553 -21.78 -38.99 41.11
C LEU A 553 -23.09 -39.75 41.33
N LEU A 554 -24.18 -39.32 40.71
CA LEU A 554 -25.47 -39.96 40.80
C LEU A 554 -25.43 -41.38 40.18
N ILE A 555 -24.82 -41.51 39.00
CA ILE A 555 -24.60 -42.77 38.33
C ILE A 555 -23.73 -43.71 39.20
N SER A 556 -22.64 -43.21 39.77
CA SER A 556 -21.76 -44.00 40.63
C SER A 556 -22.47 -44.48 41.90
N ASN A 557 -23.30 -43.63 42.52
CA ASN A 557 -24.12 -44.02 43.67
C ASN A 557 -25.15 -45.10 43.31
N VAL A 558 -25.79 -45.00 42.14
CA VAL A 558 -26.73 -46.03 41.66
C VAL A 558 -26.00 -47.35 41.43
N ILE A 559 -24.81 -47.35 40.84
CA ILE A 559 -24.00 -48.56 40.63
C ILE A 559 -23.62 -49.20 41.98
N ILE A 560 -23.19 -48.40 42.95
CA ILE A 560 -22.82 -48.84 44.29
C ILE A 560 -24.06 -49.45 44.98
N LEU A 561 -25.22 -48.83 44.89
CA LEU A 561 -26.47 -49.32 45.45
C LEU A 561 -26.89 -50.66 44.81
N PHE A 562 -26.80 -50.81 43.50
CA PHE A 562 -27.05 -52.03 42.78
C PHE A 562 -26.05 -53.13 43.16
N ALA A 563 -24.77 -52.82 43.35
CA ALA A 563 -23.75 -53.76 43.80
C ALA A 563 -24.00 -54.20 45.27
N TRP A 564 -24.57 -53.34 46.11
CA TRP A 564 -24.91 -53.63 47.49
C TRP A 564 -26.20 -54.49 47.61
N LEU A 565 -27.20 -54.22 46.75
CA LEU A 565 -28.44 -55.00 46.70
C LEU A 565 -28.25 -56.40 46.11
N LYS A 566 -27.17 -56.69 45.38
CA LYS A 566 -26.82 -58.02 44.84
C LYS A 566 -25.94 -58.85 45.79
N ARG A 567 -25.52 -58.29 46.93
CA ARG A 567 -24.90 -59.01 48.04
C ARG A 567 -25.95 -59.36 49.10
#